data_8ac6bc646fa70e43573a7313d3deda23
#
_entry.id   8ac6bc646fa70e43573a7313d3deda23
#
_cell.length_a   1.000
_cell.length_b   1.000
_cell.length_c   1.000
_cell.angle_alpha   90.00
_cell.angle_beta   90.00
_cell.angle_gamma   90.00
#
_symmetry.space_group_name_H-M   'P 1'
#
loop_
_entity.id
_entity.type
_entity.pdbx_description
1 polymer ?
#
loop_
_entity_poly.entity_id
_entity_poly.type
_entity_poly.pdbx_seq_one_letter_code
_entity_poly.pdbx_strand_id
1 'polypeptide(L)'
;MFVLSILILCIAVLGDVLCHENFNEELLIKELGGGFTAFHFQFVSRTPEYEQPKQHRSIVPKSMFDILTKYSVEELHLSMVRGHWDDEHWGRNFMMTAPAGAELWSWFKHDTTNVDRAWFELTHALSGQFCASLARLSSRTFSVVPRWSFRPTGIVNSRDKTNGTDRVRYAQMPGEGLCSENFTPWVKLLPCKNLRGLATLLVPTSLFRSNYIDLSVNIRRICWDASCSSLGYELTQTLTAVFDRRLLYGSLHSPWSLQGMLGSSIKGVCGPATSSQVFLLSSPMTATIQVDTPSPDAYNITDLRVQAVYASSELVNGAKNKSLFTPSAQMRQPSSSDLPLVSVSKYLIGSGTADGGIRALLTNRATFPLHVVYMDFIPWYTQVLFSTLKVEVRSKGTGRWISSYPVKSHLVPSISRKRMGHMELVLLIPPGHQVTVSYKFRRVLQRWDEYPPDANHGYLLPAAVVSYQLTPPDLDYFRRNTPASARELALPNWASTYMQYFQESSLSVHRPGDGFVRIYSSVVLITMPTPDFSMPFNALCIVCSVIALLFGSVHKVTAGQIEARPAEEGGPKLLRLFRKIVSRLRGLLCQERPIRTPTVKEQKTD
;
A
#
# COMPACT_ATOMS: atom_id res chain seq x y z
N MET A 1 52.00 -22.59 -20.88
CA MET A 1 50.72 -23.29 -21.07
C MET A 1 49.94 -23.53 -19.77
N PHE A 2 50.55 -24.01 -18.69
CA PHE A 2 49.87 -24.32 -17.43
C PHE A 2 49.20 -23.08 -16.78
N VAL A 3 49.87 -21.93 -16.76
CA VAL A 3 49.36 -20.69 -16.17
C VAL A 3 48.15 -20.15 -16.98
N LEU A 4 48.18 -20.30 -18.31
CA LEU A 4 47.09 -19.89 -19.18
C LEU A 4 45.84 -20.78 -18.98
N SER A 5 46.05 -22.11 -18.79
CA SER A 5 44.94 -23.03 -18.46
C SER A 5 44.31 -22.76 -17.11
N ILE A 6 45.12 -22.40 -16.08
CA ILE A 6 44.60 -22.02 -14.78
C ILE A 6 43.84 -20.69 -14.85
N LEU A 7 44.33 -19.73 -15.64
CA LEU A 7 43.64 -18.44 -15.81
C LEU A 7 42.30 -18.61 -16.54
N ILE A 8 42.26 -19.49 -17.58
CA ILE A 8 41.00 -19.80 -18.29
C ILE A 8 40.06 -20.58 -17.38
N LEU A 9 40.54 -21.50 -16.55
CA LEU A 9 39.74 -22.22 -15.58
C LEU A 9 39.20 -21.28 -14.48
N CYS A 10 40.03 -20.36 -13.98
CA CYS A 10 39.58 -19.33 -13.05
C CYS A 10 38.57 -18.37 -13.66
N ILE A 11 38.74 -17.99 -14.94
CA ILE A 11 37.77 -17.14 -15.65
C ILE A 11 36.47 -17.90 -15.91
N ALA A 12 36.53 -19.19 -16.26
CA ALA A 12 35.34 -20.02 -16.42
C ALA A 12 34.58 -20.23 -15.10
N VAL A 13 35.28 -20.52 -14.02
CA VAL A 13 34.69 -20.69 -12.68
C VAL A 13 34.16 -19.35 -12.13
N LEU A 14 34.86 -18.23 -12.38
CA LEU A 14 34.38 -16.89 -12.05
C LEU A 14 33.20 -16.47 -12.95
N GLY A 15 33.16 -16.91 -14.21
CA GLY A 15 32.04 -16.69 -15.13
C GLY A 15 30.76 -17.40 -14.70
N ASP A 16 30.87 -18.65 -14.26
CA ASP A 16 29.72 -19.42 -13.76
C ASP A 16 29.15 -18.87 -12.42
N VAL A 17 30.01 -18.28 -11.58
CA VAL A 17 29.57 -17.67 -10.31
C VAL A 17 28.88 -16.32 -10.52
N LEU A 18 29.18 -15.62 -11.64
CA LEU A 18 28.62 -14.29 -11.93
C LEU A 18 27.28 -14.33 -12.71
N CYS A 19 26.85 -15.50 -13.22
CA CYS A 19 25.69 -15.63 -14.10
C CYS A 19 24.36 -15.96 -13.41
N HIS A 20 24.26 -15.89 -12.07
CA HIS A 20 23.08 -16.42 -11.39
C HIS A 20 22.09 -15.39 -10.86
N GLU A 21 22.40 -14.11 -10.86
CA GLU A 21 21.45 -13.06 -10.43
C GLU A 21 20.81 -12.40 -11.65
N ASN A 22 19.51 -12.11 -11.55
CA ASN A 22 18.74 -11.52 -12.63
C ASN A 22 17.93 -10.32 -12.14
N PHE A 23 17.98 -9.23 -12.90
CA PHE A 23 17.23 -8.02 -12.65
C PHE A 23 16.51 -7.55 -13.92
N ASN A 24 15.21 -7.31 -13.80
CA ASN A 24 14.40 -6.79 -14.89
C ASN A 24 13.66 -5.55 -14.45
N GLU A 25 13.58 -4.60 -15.35
CA GLU A 25 12.78 -3.39 -15.16
C GLU A 25 11.80 -3.23 -16.31
N GLU A 26 10.56 -2.91 -15.98
CA GLU A 26 9.46 -2.81 -16.91
C GLU A 26 8.56 -1.63 -16.57
N LEU A 27 8.06 -0.94 -17.59
CA LEU A 27 7.09 0.12 -17.48
C LEU A 27 5.91 -0.17 -18.39
N LEU A 28 4.72 -0.32 -17.81
CA LEU A 28 3.48 -0.44 -18.56
C LEU A 28 2.76 0.91 -18.54
N ILE A 29 2.39 1.37 -19.72
CA ILE A 29 1.64 2.62 -19.90
C ILE A 29 0.29 2.27 -20.50
N LYS A 30 -0.78 2.69 -19.86
CA LYS A 30 -2.16 2.45 -20.32
C LYS A 30 -2.99 3.72 -20.22
N GLU A 31 -3.68 4.04 -21.31
CA GLU A 31 -4.74 5.03 -21.23
C GLU A 31 -5.98 4.45 -20.59
N LEU A 32 -6.51 5.17 -19.61
CA LEU A 32 -7.72 4.85 -18.88
C LEU A 32 -8.88 5.73 -19.34
N GLY A 33 -10.08 5.33 -18.99
CA GLY A 33 -11.27 6.14 -19.25
C GLY A 33 -11.20 7.54 -18.62
N GLY A 34 -11.92 8.49 -19.18
CA GLY A 34 -12.05 9.84 -18.61
C GLY A 34 -10.82 10.74 -18.75
N GLY A 35 -9.81 10.36 -19.54
CA GLY A 35 -8.59 11.17 -19.76
C GLY A 35 -7.49 10.92 -18.73
N PHE A 36 -7.55 9.81 -18.05
CA PHE A 36 -6.52 9.36 -17.16
C PHE A 36 -5.48 8.52 -17.88
N THR A 37 -4.24 8.57 -17.40
CA THR A 37 -3.14 7.71 -17.88
C THR A 37 -2.49 7.04 -16.69
N ALA A 38 -2.38 5.72 -16.75
CA ALA A 38 -1.72 4.91 -15.75
C ALA A 38 -0.31 4.54 -16.18
N PHE A 39 0.62 4.63 -15.25
CA PHE A 39 2.00 4.17 -15.36
C PHE A 39 2.22 3.12 -14.28
N HIS A 40 2.59 1.91 -14.69
CA HIS A 40 2.92 0.84 -13.77
C HIS A 40 4.36 0.42 -13.96
N PHE A 41 5.18 0.70 -12.97
CA PHE A 41 6.58 0.28 -12.91
C PHE A 41 6.69 -1.04 -12.16
N GLN A 42 7.45 -1.95 -12.71
CA GLN A 42 7.77 -3.23 -12.08
C GLN A 42 9.27 -3.50 -12.17
N PHE A 43 9.85 -3.82 -11.02
CA PHE A 43 11.27 -4.14 -10.87
C PHE A 43 11.35 -5.51 -10.20
N VAL A 44 11.94 -6.48 -10.89
CA VAL A 44 12.05 -7.86 -10.42
C VAL A 44 13.51 -8.23 -10.26
N SER A 45 13.92 -8.50 -9.04
CA SER A 45 15.26 -8.98 -8.70
C SER A 45 15.18 -10.42 -8.24
N ARG A 46 15.96 -11.31 -8.85
CA ARG A 46 16.03 -12.72 -8.48
C ARG A 46 17.44 -13.12 -8.09
N THR A 47 17.55 -13.92 -7.02
CA THR A 47 18.81 -14.43 -6.51
C THR A 47 18.62 -15.85 -6.02
N PRO A 48 19.59 -16.76 -6.26
CA PRO A 48 19.54 -18.09 -5.68
C PRO A 48 19.68 -18.05 -4.16
N GLU A 49 19.16 -19.06 -3.48
CA GLU A 49 19.37 -19.24 -2.05
C GLU A 49 20.77 -19.81 -1.83
N TYR A 50 21.67 -19.02 -1.23
CA TYR A 50 23.01 -19.47 -0.92
C TYR A 50 23.05 -20.11 0.46
N GLU A 51 23.77 -21.22 0.61
CA GLU A 51 23.94 -21.91 1.90
C GLU A 51 24.66 -21.08 2.95
N GLN A 52 25.48 -20.10 2.53
CA GLN A 52 26.21 -19.24 3.45
C GLN A 52 25.64 -17.83 3.50
N PRO A 53 25.18 -17.38 4.68
CA PRO A 53 24.56 -16.05 4.84
C PRO A 53 25.53 -14.86 4.71
N LYS A 54 26.83 -15.12 4.52
CA LYS A 54 27.88 -14.08 4.51
C LYS A 54 28.19 -13.50 3.12
N GLN A 55 27.66 -14.06 2.05
CA GLN A 55 27.98 -13.54 0.71
C GLN A 55 27.20 -12.24 0.42
N HIS A 56 27.93 -11.24 -0.08
CA HIS A 56 27.34 -10.01 -0.59
C HIS A 56 26.48 -10.34 -1.81
N ARG A 57 25.20 -10.01 -1.75
CA ARG A 57 24.28 -10.10 -2.88
C ARG A 57 24.23 -8.72 -3.54
N SER A 58 24.55 -8.65 -4.81
CA SER A 58 24.71 -7.37 -5.51
C SER A 58 23.38 -6.74 -5.92
N ILE A 59 22.39 -7.57 -6.29
CA ILE A 59 21.12 -7.14 -6.87
C ILE A 59 20.03 -6.97 -5.82
N VAL A 60 19.98 -7.88 -4.82
CA VAL A 60 19.01 -7.77 -3.74
C VAL A 60 19.64 -7.14 -2.50
N PRO A 61 19.03 -6.09 -1.93
CA PRO A 61 19.59 -5.40 -0.78
C PRO A 61 19.77 -6.30 0.43
N LYS A 62 20.97 -6.26 1.02
CA LYS A 62 21.30 -7.05 2.22
C LYS A 62 20.31 -6.80 3.36
N SER A 63 19.88 -5.55 3.56
CA SER A 63 18.94 -5.18 4.62
C SER A 63 17.64 -5.98 4.56
N MET A 64 17.11 -6.24 3.35
CA MET A 64 15.90 -7.04 3.19
C MET A 64 16.13 -8.51 3.51
N PHE A 65 17.27 -9.07 3.09
CA PHE A 65 17.61 -10.45 3.44
C PHE A 65 17.87 -10.66 4.93
N ASP A 66 18.54 -9.71 5.57
CA ASP A 66 18.80 -9.77 7.01
C ASP A 66 17.47 -9.77 7.78
N ILE A 67 16.49 -8.98 7.33
CA ILE A 67 15.13 -8.97 7.90
C ILE A 67 14.46 -10.34 7.72
N LEU A 68 14.45 -10.90 6.49
CA LEU A 68 13.81 -12.19 6.22
C LEU A 68 14.44 -13.32 7.04
N THR A 69 15.77 -13.36 7.11
CA THR A 69 16.51 -14.42 7.80
C THR A 69 16.35 -14.30 9.32
N LYS A 70 16.51 -13.08 9.86
CA LYS A 70 16.46 -12.83 11.30
C LYS A 70 15.09 -13.13 11.90
N TYR A 71 14.02 -12.83 11.16
CA TYR A 71 12.64 -12.99 11.64
C TYR A 71 11.95 -14.22 11.08
N SER A 72 12.70 -15.14 10.46
CA SER A 72 12.17 -16.40 9.90
C SER A 72 11.00 -16.19 8.94
N VAL A 73 11.10 -15.16 8.09
CA VAL A 73 10.08 -14.83 7.10
C VAL A 73 10.29 -15.66 5.85
N GLU A 74 9.25 -16.29 5.35
CA GLU A 74 9.26 -17.06 4.11
C GLU A 74 8.75 -16.22 2.94
N GLU A 75 7.70 -15.43 3.19
CA GLU A 75 7.08 -14.55 2.22
C GLU A 75 6.63 -13.25 2.90
N LEU A 76 6.87 -12.11 2.24
CA LEU A 76 6.56 -10.77 2.73
C LEU A 76 5.90 -9.94 1.64
N HIS A 77 4.79 -9.31 1.98
CA HIS A 77 4.10 -8.35 1.12
C HIS A 77 3.77 -7.09 1.90
N LEU A 78 4.33 -5.98 1.45
CA LEU A 78 4.09 -4.65 1.97
C LEU A 78 3.58 -3.77 0.83
N SER A 79 2.45 -3.13 1.04
CA SER A 79 1.89 -2.14 0.11
C SER A 79 1.53 -0.86 0.85
N MET A 80 1.71 0.27 0.18
CA MET A 80 1.31 1.59 0.65
C MET A 80 0.60 2.31 -0.48
N VAL A 81 -0.65 2.68 -0.25
CA VAL A 81 -1.54 3.25 -1.28
C VAL A 81 -2.09 4.59 -0.83
N ARG A 82 -2.03 5.55 -1.72
CA ARG A 82 -2.73 6.82 -1.60
C ARG A 82 -3.78 6.93 -2.71
N GLY A 83 -5.01 7.12 -2.31
CA GLY A 83 -6.16 7.10 -3.22
C GLY A 83 -6.88 5.76 -3.23
N HIS A 84 -7.84 5.63 -4.13
CA HIS A 84 -8.60 4.42 -4.36
C HIS A 84 -8.66 4.17 -5.87
N TRP A 85 -8.44 2.94 -6.29
CA TRP A 85 -8.56 2.57 -7.69
C TRP A 85 -10.03 2.52 -8.09
N ASP A 86 -10.39 3.29 -9.11
CA ASP A 86 -11.76 3.39 -9.58
C ASP A 86 -12.01 2.38 -10.71
N ASP A 87 -12.45 1.19 -10.33
CA ASP A 87 -12.75 0.13 -11.30
C ASP A 87 -13.83 0.52 -12.32
N GLU A 88 -14.77 1.38 -11.95
CA GLU A 88 -15.90 1.75 -12.82
C GLU A 88 -15.46 2.69 -13.94
N HIS A 89 -14.53 3.60 -13.68
CA HIS A 89 -14.04 4.58 -14.65
C HIS A 89 -12.72 4.19 -15.31
N TRP A 90 -11.83 3.51 -14.58
CA TRP A 90 -10.50 3.12 -15.08
C TRP A 90 -10.44 1.70 -15.59
N GLY A 91 -11.48 0.91 -15.28
CA GLY A 91 -11.45 -0.52 -15.50
C GLY A 91 -10.57 -1.23 -14.51
N ARG A 92 -10.31 -2.47 -14.80
CA ARG A 92 -9.53 -3.36 -13.93
C ARG A 92 -8.08 -2.93 -13.83
N ASN A 93 -7.51 -3.00 -12.61
CA ASN A 93 -6.10 -2.75 -12.38
C ASN A 93 -5.23 -3.82 -13.09
N PHE A 94 -3.99 -3.47 -13.42
CA PHE A 94 -3.02 -4.36 -14.07
C PHE A 94 -2.61 -5.52 -13.19
N MET A 95 -2.46 -5.24 -11.90
CA MET A 95 -1.98 -6.16 -10.88
C MET A 95 -3.01 -6.32 -9.77
N MET A 96 -2.71 -7.14 -8.79
CA MET A 96 -3.54 -7.18 -7.58
C MET A 96 -3.52 -5.82 -6.91
N THR A 97 -4.70 -5.29 -6.64
CA THR A 97 -4.86 -4.04 -5.89
C THR A 97 -4.48 -4.23 -4.44
N ALA A 98 -4.10 -3.14 -3.79
CA ALA A 98 -3.96 -3.06 -2.35
C ALA A 98 -4.98 -2.05 -1.78
N PRO A 99 -5.35 -2.15 -0.50
CA PRO A 99 -6.27 -1.21 0.12
C PRO A 99 -5.62 0.15 0.33
N ALA A 100 -6.42 1.21 0.40
CA ALA A 100 -5.91 2.53 0.76
C ALA A 100 -5.25 2.51 2.15
N GLY A 101 -4.09 3.16 2.26
CA GLY A 101 -3.24 3.11 3.45
C GLY A 101 -2.11 2.10 3.33
N ALA A 102 -1.62 1.61 4.47
CA ALA A 102 -0.60 0.58 4.51
C ALA A 102 -1.22 -0.80 4.73
N GLU A 103 -0.75 -1.78 3.98
CA GLU A 103 -1.08 -3.19 4.13
C GLU A 103 0.21 -3.99 4.30
N LEU A 104 0.22 -4.90 5.26
CA LEU A 104 1.32 -5.82 5.50
C LEU A 104 0.79 -7.22 5.75
N TRP A 105 1.32 -8.20 5.03
CA TRP A 105 1.10 -9.60 5.35
C TRP A 105 2.36 -10.42 5.11
N SER A 106 2.52 -11.48 5.90
CA SER A 106 3.72 -12.28 5.88
C SER A 106 3.42 -13.73 6.26
N TRP A 107 4.10 -14.65 5.59
CA TRP A 107 4.20 -16.06 5.96
C TRP A 107 5.52 -16.32 6.65
N PHE A 108 5.47 -17.04 7.76
CA PHE A 108 6.63 -17.39 8.56
C PHE A 108 7.05 -18.84 8.30
N LYS A 109 8.36 -19.10 8.42
CA LYS A 109 8.93 -20.43 8.22
C LYS A 109 8.36 -21.44 9.21
N HIS A 110 8.39 -22.72 8.82
CA HIS A 110 7.84 -23.84 9.60
C HIS A 110 8.46 -23.97 11.00
N ASP A 111 9.71 -23.70 11.14
CA ASP A 111 10.49 -23.81 12.36
C ASP A 111 10.33 -22.62 13.33
N THR A 112 9.52 -21.62 12.97
CA THR A 112 9.31 -20.45 13.83
C THR A 112 8.52 -20.85 15.08
N THR A 113 9.16 -20.77 16.23
CA THR A 113 8.57 -21.17 17.52
C THR A 113 7.51 -20.21 18.02
N ASN A 114 7.68 -18.89 17.77
CA ASN A 114 6.76 -17.85 18.19
C ASN A 114 6.52 -16.84 17.07
N VAL A 115 5.48 -17.07 16.29
CA VAL A 115 5.10 -16.23 15.15
C VAL A 115 4.69 -14.82 15.57
N ASP A 116 4.05 -14.66 16.72
CA ASP A 116 3.62 -13.32 17.18
C ASP A 116 4.83 -12.44 17.56
N ARG A 117 5.86 -13.04 18.15
CA ARG A 117 7.11 -12.33 18.44
C ARG A 117 7.86 -11.98 17.15
N ALA A 118 7.95 -12.91 16.21
CA ALA A 118 8.57 -12.69 14.91
C ALA A 118 7.84 -11.56 14.13
N TRP A 119 6.51 -11.55 14.17
CA TRP A 119 5.69 -10.49 13.60
C TRP A 119 5.96 -9.14 14.27
N PHE A 120 6.03 -9.10 15.59
CA PHE A 120 6.34 -7.88 16.34
C PHE A 120 7.69 -7.30 15.89
N GLU A 121 8.73 -8.13 15.89
CA GLU A 121 10.09 -7.70 15.54
C GLU A 121 10.19 -7.30 14.05
N LEU A 122 9.50 -8.03 13.16
CA LEU A 122 9.40 -7.73 11.72
C LEU A 122 8.78 -6.35 11.46
N THR A 123 7.64 -6.05 12.07
CA THR A 123 6.94 -4.77 11.86
C THR A 123 7.77 -3.59 12.35
N HIS A 124 8.51 -3.75 13.46
CA HIS A 124 9.43 -2.74 13.96
C HIS A 124 10.62 -2.51 13.02
N ALA A 125 11.21 -3.59 12.48
CA ALA A 125 12.29 -3.49 11.51
C ALA A 125 11.84 -2.80 10.20
N LEU A 126 10.67 -3.18 9.67
CA LEU A 126 10.10 -2.56 8.48
C LEU A 126 9.72 -1.09 8.71
N SER A 127 9.25 -0.75 9.91
CA SER A 127 8.97 0.64 10.28
C SER A 127 10.23 1.52 10.17
N GLY A 128 11.37 1.01 10.66
CA GLY A 128 12.65 1.70 10.51
C GLY A 128 13.15 1.73 9.05
N GLN A 129 12.97 0.63 8.31
CA GLN A 129 13.44 0.53 6.92
C GLN A 129 12.69 1.48 5.98
N PHE A 130 11.37 1.66 6.17
CA PHE A 130 10.52 2.45 5.27
C PHE A 130 10.06 3.78 5.85
N CYS A 131 10.52 4.16 7.04
CA CYS A 131 10.09 5.38 7.74
C CYS A 131 8.56 5.51 7.83
N ALA A 132 7.88 4.40 8.13
CA ALA A 132 6.42 4.32 8.21
C ALA A 132 5.98 3.85 9.60
N SER A 133 4.76 4.17 10.02
CA SER A 133 4.24 3.81 11.34
C SER A 133 3.90 2.30 11.49
N LEU A 134 4.57 1.43 10.70
CA LEU A 134 4.29 -0.01 10.64
C LEU A 134 4.46 -0.73 11.98
N ALA A 135 5.24 -0.19 12.91
CA ALA A 135 5.38 -0.74 14.25
C ALA A 135 4.02 -0.85 14.99
N ARG A 136 3.04 -0.02 14.65
CA ARG A 136 1.67 -0.11 15.20
C ARG A 136 0.97 -1.42 14.81
N LEU A 137 1.31 -1.99 13.66
CA LEU A 137 0.75 -3.25 13.15
C LEU A 137 1.21 -4.47 13.97
N SER A 138 2.22 -4.30 14.84
CA SER A 138 2.72 -5.35 15.73
C SER A 138 1.67 -5.82 16.72
N SER A 139 0.78 -4.91 17.14
CA SER A 139 -0.24 -5.22 18.12
C SER A 139 -1.34 -6.12 17.55
N ARG A 140 -1.80 -7.05 18.35
CA ARG A 140 -3.01 -7.85 18.07
C ARG A 140 -4.28 -7.01 17.91
N THR A 141 -4.23 -5.73 18.27
CA THR A 141 -5.34 -4.79 18.04
C THR A 141 -5.44 -4.32 16.60
N PHE A 142 -4.41 -4.56 15.78
CA PHE A 142 -4.35 -4.21 14.36
C PHE A 142 -4.09 -5.42 13.45
N SER A 143 -3.59 -6.54 13.98
CA SER A 143 -3.25 -7.72 13.21
C SER A 143 -4.23 -8.86 13.44
N VAL A 144 -4.44 -9.67 12.40
CA VAL A 144 -5.31 -10.84 12.40
C VAL A 144 -4.61 -12.05 11.76
N VAL A 145 -5.18 -13.22 11.99
CA VAL A 145 -4.73 -14.50 11.41
C VAL A 145 -5.80 -14.98 10.43
N PRO A 146 -5.69 -14.68 9.13
CA PRO A 146 -6.65 -15.13 8.14
C PRO A 146 -6.60 -16.66 7.97
N ARG A 147 -7.75 -17.25 7.69
CA ARG A 147 -7.86 -18.70 7.51
C ARG A 147 -7.98 -19.12 6.04
N TRP A 148 -8.72 -18.35 5.23
CA TRP A 148 -9.02 -18.69 3.83
C TRP A 148 -8.69 -17.60 2.84
N SER A 149 -8.62 -16.35 3.28
CA SER A 149 -8.51 -15.17 2.41
C SER A 149 -7.10 -14.94 1.86
N PHE A 150 -6.09 -15.62 2.41
CA PHE A 150 -4.70 -15.49 1.99
C PHE A 150 -4.09 -16.85 1.69
N ARG A 151 -3.33 -16.90 0.61
CA ARG A 151 -2.54 -18.06 0.21
C ARG A 151 -1.11 -17.60 -0.10
N PRO A 152 -0.12 -18.45 0.15
CA PRO A 152 1.24 -18.13 -0.27
C PRO A 152 1.29 -18.04 -1.80
N THR A 153 2.05 -17.08 -2.31
CA THR A 153 2.30 -16.89 -3.75
C THR A 153 3.61 -17.53 -4.17
N GLY A 154 4.52 -17.78 -3.21
CA GLY A 154 5.77 -18.47 -3.37
C GLY A 154 5.67 -19.97 -3.06
N ILE A 155 6.84 -20.61 -3.05
CA ILE A 155 6.96 -22.02 -2.67
C ILE A 155 7.00 -22.07 -1.15
N VAL A 156 5.94 -22.54 -0.57
CA VAL A 156 5.90 -22.93 0.84
C VAL A 156 6.11 -24.44 0.89
N ASN A 157 6.97 -24.92 1.75
CA ASN A 157 7.21 -26.34 1.92
C ASN A 157 5.89 -27.06 2.18
N SER A 158 5.37 -27.69 1.11
CA SER A 158 4.06 -28.34 1.10
C SER A 158 4.02 -29.67 1.90
N ARG A 159 5.07 -29.99 2.65
CA ARG A 159 5.12 -31.22 3.49
C ARG A 159 4.08 -31.22 4.58
N ASP A 160 3.55 -30.08 4.97
CA ASP A 160 2.45 -29.98 5.91
C ASP A 160 1.15 -29.57 5.23
N LYS A 161 0.42 -30.54 4.69
CA LYS A 161 -0.98 -30.37 4.28
C LYS A 161 -1.92 -30.11 5.46
N THR A 162 -1.42 -30.09 6.68
CA THR A 162 -2.19 -29.89 7.89
C THR A 162 -1.95 -28.49 8.46
N ASN A 163 -2.95 -27.61 8.30
CA ASN A 163 -3.17 -26.38 9.09
C ASN A 163 -2.09 -25.30 9.10
N GLY A 164 -1.40 -25.02 7.98
CA GLY A 164 -0.44 -23.92 7.86
C GLY A 164 -0.98 -22.50 8.05
N THR A 165 -2.29 -22.35 8.33
CA THR A 165 -2.94 -21.03 8.48
C THR A 165 -2.46 -20.24 9.69
N ASP A 166 -1.95 -20.88 10.74
CA ASP A 166 -1.49 -20.17 11.95
C ASP A 166 -0.19 -19.38 11.75
N ARG A 167 0.45 -19.52 10.59
CA ARG A 167 1.73 -18.89 10.27
C ARG A 167 1.63 -17.59 9.49
N VAL A 168 0.45 -17.26 8.99
CA VAL A 168 0.21 -15.98 8.34
C VAL A 168 -0.17 -14.93 9.37
N ARG A 169 0.34 -13.72 9.16
CA ARG A 169 -0.14 -12.52 9.85
C ARG A 169 -0.49 -11.49 8.80
N TYR A 170 -1.60 -10.82 9.05
CA TYR A 170 -2.14 -9.80 8.17
C TYR A 170 -2.56 -8.58 8.98
N ALA A 171 -2.27 -7.40 8.47
CA ALA A 171 -2.69 -6.14 9.07
C ALA A 171 -2.88 -5.05 8.02
N GLN A 172 -3.86 -4.16 8.28
CA GLN A 172 -4.09 -2.93 7.53
C GLN A 172 -4.05 -1.71 8.44
N MET A 173 -3.57 -0.60 7.91
CA MET A 173 -3.61 0.71 8.54
C MET A 173 -4.10 1.76 7.54
N PRO A 174 -5.43 1.97 7.43
CA PRO A 174 -6.03 2.85 6.42
C PRO A 174 -5.57 4.32 6.51
N GLY A 175 -5.17 4.77 7.70
CA GLY A 175 -4.72 6.14 7.95
C GLY A 175 -3.27 6.42 7.58
N GLU A 176 -2.48 5.39 7.25
CA GLU A 176 -1.08 5.55 6.86
C GLU A 176 -0.96 5.75 5.36
N GLY A 177 -0.95 7.00 4.94
CA GLY A 177 -0.80 7.34 3.53
C GLY A 177 0.65 7.26 3.05
N LEU A 178 0.84 6.92 1.77
CA LEU A 178 2.15 6.98 1.12
C LEU A 178 2.65 8.43 1.07
N CYS A 179 3.89 8.65 1.52
CA CYS A 179 4.57 9.95 1.50
C CYS A 179 5.99 9.84 0.90
N SER A 180 6.64 10.99 0.73
CA SER A 180 8.01 11.05 0.19
C SER A 180 9.05 10.36 1.09
N GLU A 181 8.79 10.30 2.39
CA GLU A 181 9.66 9.64 3.36
C GLU A 181 9.67 8.12 3.18
N ASN A 182 8.52 7.52 2.85
CA ASN A 182 8.42 6.09 2.55
C ASN A 182 9.00 5.76 1.16
N PHE A 183 8.79 6.65 0.21
CA PHE A 183 9.23 6.47 -1.17
C PHE A 183 10.76 6.45 -1.31
N THR A 184 11.46 7.34 -0.60
CA THR A 184 12.92 7.45 -0.70
C THR A 184 13.66 6.16 -0.32
N PRO A 185 13.39 5.49 0.81
CA PRO A 185 14.00 4.19 1.12
C PRO A 185 13.61 3.10 0.13
N TRP A 186 12.39 3.11 -0.40
CA TRP A 186 11.95 2.14 -1.40
C TRP A 186 12.77 2.24 -2.70
N VAL A 187 13.00 3.45 -3.22
CA VAL A 187 13.86 3.67 -4.40
C VAL A 187 15.31 3.23 -4.14
N LYS A 188 15.80 3.40 -2.91
CA LYS A 188 17.16 2.98 -2.55
C LYS A 188 17.35 1.46 -2.56
N LEU A 189 16.29 0.68 -2.53
CA LEU A 189 16.35 -0.78 -2.69
C LEU A 189 16.60 -1.22 -4.14
N LEU A 190 16.34 -0.37 -5.13
CA LEU A 190 16.58 -0.68 -6.53
C LEU A 190 18.09 -0.72 -6.83
N PRO A 191 18.59 -1.66 -7.66
CA PRO A 191 20.01 -1.78 -8.00
C PRO A 191 20.61 -0.50 -8.57
N CYS A 192 19.92 0.15 -9.51
CA CYS A 192 20.36 1.41 -10.11
C CYS A 192 19.83 2.67 -9.39
N LYS A 193 19.04 2.49 -8.32
CA LYS A 193 18.34 3.59 -7.63
C LYS A 193 17.56 4.44 -8.65
N ASN A 194 17.63 5.76 -8.55
CA ASN A 194 17.07 6.69 -9.52
C ASN A 194 18.12 7.32 -10.47
N LEU A 195 19.27 6.69 -10.63
CA LEU A 195 20.39 7.25 -11.40
C LEU A 195 20.36 6.84 -12.88
N ARG A 196 19.92 5.63 -13.18
CA ARG A 196 19.87 5.05 -14.53
C ARG A 196 18.65 4.14 -14.68
N GLY A 197 18.28 3.84 -15.95
CA GLY A 197 17.17 2.97 -16.29
C GLY A 197 15.81 3.61 -16.07
N LEU A 198 14.78 2.79 -15.99
CA LEU A 198 13.38 3.25 -15.82
C LEU A 198 13.14 3.96 -14.48
N ALA A 199 13.93 3.63 -13.46
CA ALA A 199 13.82 4.28 -12.17
C ALA A 199 14.16 5.79 -12.18
N THR A 200 14.79 6.32 -13.23
CA THR A 200 15.03 7.76 -13.42
C THR A 200 13.74 8.56 -13.62
N LEU A 201 12.67 7.90 -14.04
CA LEU A 201 11.34 8.48 -14.17
C LEU A 201 10.61 8.66 -12.83
N LEU A 202 11.13 8.05 -11.77
CA LEU A 202 10.51 8.05 -10.44
C LEU A 202 10.86 9.34 -9.68
N VAL A 203 10.26 10.45 -10.10
CA VAL A 203 10.46 11.77 -9.49
C VAL A 203 9.35 12.03 -8.47
N PRO A 204 9.66 12.16 -7.16
CA PRO A 204 8.64 12.30 -6.11
C PRO A 204 7.69 13.46 -6.35
N THR A 205 8.21 14.64 -6.72
CA THR A 205 7.40 15.84 -6.92
C THR A 205 6.35 15.69 -8.02
N SER A 206 6.62 14.87 -9.03
CA SER A 206 5.66 14.56 -10.10
C SER A 206 4.72 13.43 -9.68
N LEU A 207 5.25 12.35 -9.11
CA LEU A 207 4.47 11.19 -8.70
C LEU A 207 3.39 11.55 -7.66
N PHE A 208 3.71 12.41 -6.70
CA PHE A 208 2.74 12.84 -5.68
C PHE A 208 1.66 13.82 -6.21
N ARG A 209 1.73 14.23 -7.48
CA ARG A 209 0.65 14.97 -8.18
C ARG A 209 -0.40 14.03 -8.79
N SER A 210 -0.16 12.72 -8.77
CA SER A 210 -1.10 11.70 -9.27
C SER A 210 -2.36 11.62 -8.43
N ASN A 211 -3.46 11.20 -9.05
CA ASN A 211 -4.74 10.95 -8.39
C ASN A 211 -4.72 9.66 -7.56
N TYR A 212 -3.93 8.69 -8.01
CA TYR A 212 -3.71 7.42 -7.35
C TYR A 212 -2.23 7.06 -7.41
N ILE A 213 -1.69 6.60 -6.32
CA ILE A 213 -0.34 6.05 -6.28
C ILE A 213 -0.31 4.86 -5.33
N ASP A 214 0.24 3.77 -5.82
CA ASP A 214 0.44 2.49 -5.11
C ASP A 214 1.91 2.12 -5.19
N LEU A 215 2.48 1.74 -4.08
CA LEU A 215 3.86 1.33 -3.95
C LEU A 215 3.90 0.00 -3.20
N SER A 216 4.57 -1.01 -3.76
CA SER A 216 4.69 -2.30 -3.09
C SER A 216 6.12 -2.86 -3.05
N VAL A 217 6.34 -3.74 -2.08
CA VAL A 217 7.52 -4.59 -1.95
C VAL A 217 7.03 -5.99 -1.63
N ASN A 218 7.32 -6.92 -2.52
CA ASN A 218 6.91 -8.30 -2.41
C ASN A 218 8.14 -9.19 -2.48
N ILE A 219 8.31 -10.07 -1.50
CA ILE A 219 9.42 -11.02 -1.45
C ILE A 219 8.85 -12.41 -1.26
N ARG A 220 9.27 -13.34 -2.10
CA ARG A 220 8.82 -14.73 -2.05
C ARG A 220 9.93 -15.70 -2.40
N ARG A 221 9.82 -16.94 -1.92
CA ARG A 221 10.68 -18.03 -2.35
C ARG A 221 10.17 -18.61 -3.68
N ILE A 222 11.11 -18.93 -4.55
CA ILE A 222 10.83 -19.44 -5.88
C ILE A 222 11.68 -20.69 -6.16
N CYS A 223 11.22 -21.55 -7.07
CA CYS A 223 12.11 -22.55 -7.68
C CYS A 223 13.13 -21.81 -8.55
N TRP A 224 14.40 -22.08 -8.32
CA TRP A 224 15.45 -21.51 -9.15
C TRP A 224 15.62 -22.24 -10.47
N ASP A 225 15.44 -23.54 -10.45
CA ASP A 225 15.48 -24.43 -11.59
C ASP A 225 14.13 -25.06 -11.92
N ALA A 226 13.98 -25.59 -13.12
CA ALA A 226 12.73 -26.19 -13.60
C ALA A 226 12.31 -27.43 -12.79
N SER A 227 13.27 -28.12 -12.17
CA SER A 227 13.04 -29.29 -11.32
C SER A 227 12.74 -28.93 -9.86
N CYS A 228 12.87 -27.64 -9.49
CA CYS A 228 12.75 -27.17 -8.12
C CYS A 228 13.73 -27.85 -7.13
N SER A 229 14.89 -28.25 -7.62
CA SER A 229 15.96 -28.85 -6.79
C SER A 229 16.71 -27.78 -6.02
N SER A 230 16.85 -26.59 -6.58
CA SER A 230 17.39 -25.40 -5.94
C SER A 230 16.31 -24.33 -5.76
N LEU A 231 16.44 -23.58 -4.68
CA LEU A 231 15.52 -22.51 -4.32
C LEU A 231 16.20 -21.16 -4.48
N GLY A 232 15.38 -20.13 -4.65
CA GLY A 232 15.81 -18.74 -4.72
C GLY A 232 14.79 -17.81 -4.12
N TYR A 233 15.13 -16.54 -4.13
CA TYR A 233 14.24 -15.45 -3.72
C TYR A 233 13.96 -14.51 -4.88
N GLU A 234 12.72 -14.08 -4.97
CA GLU A 234 12.29 -13.03 -5.87
C GLU A 234 11.82 -11.83 -5.05
N LEU A 235 12.46 -10.69 -5.29
CA LEU A 235 12.04 -9.39 -4.80
C LEU A 235 11.37 -8.66 -5.95
N THR A 236 10.09 -8.40 -5.83
CA THR A 236 9.30 -7.60 -6.77
C THR A 236 8.94 -6.28 -6.13
N GLN A 237 9.37 -5.18 -6.72
CA GLN A 237 8.99 -3.82 -6.33
C GLN A 237 8.11 -3.24 -7.41
N THR A 238 6.92 -2.76 -7.05
CA THR A 238 6.01 -2.12 -8.00
C THR A 238 5.62 -0.72 -7.56
N LEU A 239 5.36 0.13 -8.55
CA LEU A 239 4.78 1.44 -8.36
C LEU A 239 3.76 1.69 -9.46
N THR A 240 2.53 1.97 -9.08
CA THR A 240 1.47 2.37 -10.02
C THR A 240 1.08 3.82 -9.74
N ALA A 241 1.04 4.67 -10.76
CA ALA A 241 0.58 6.05 -10.63
C ALA A 241 -0.43 6.36 -11.74
N VAL A 242 -1.52 7.05 -11.38
CA VAL A 242 -2.57 7.47 -12.32
C VAL A 242 -2.66 8.98 -12.32
N PHE A 243 -2.55 9.57 -13.51
CA PHE A 243 -2.58 11.01 -13.72
C PHE A 243 -3.80 11.44 -14.52
N ASP A 244 -4.42 12.54 -14.13
CA ASP A 244 -5.43 13.22 -14.94
C ASP A 244 -4.74 14.18 -15.92
N ARG A 245 -4.84 13.89 -17.22
CA ARG A 245 -4.26 14.74 -18.28
C ARG A 245 -4.89 16.11 -18.35
N ARG A 246 -6.16 16.25 -17.98
CA ARG A 246 -6.84 17.56 -17.96
C ARG A 246 -6.19 18.52 -16.99
N LEU A 247 -5.83 18.01 -15.81
CA LEU A 247 -5.15 18.81 -14.79
C LEU A 247 -3.74 19.20 -15.20
N LEU A 248 -3.04 18.34 -15.94
CA LEU A 248 -1.65 18.58 -16.33
C LEU A 248 -1.50 19.40 -17.61
N TYR A 249 -2.38 19.22 -18.59
CA TYR A 249 -2.25 19.81 -19.92
C TYR A 249 -3.44 20.69 -20.33
N GLY A 250 -4.44 20.84 -19.48
CA GLY A 250 -5.64 21.64 -19.76
C GLY A 250 -6.59 21.04 -20.81
N SER A 251 -6.19 19.99 -21.52
CA SER A 251 -6.96 19.32 -22.55
C SER A 251 -6.75 17.81 -22.55
N LEU A 252 -7.80 17.08 -22.91
CA LEU A 252 -7.78 15.62 -23.03
C LEU A 252 -7.02 15.13 -24.26
N HIS A 253 -6.98 15.95 -25.30
CA HIS A 253 -6.40 15.60 -26.60
C HIS A 253 -4.98 16.13 -26.80
N SER A 254 -4.45 16.85 -25.82
CA SER A 254 -3.08 17.36 -25.90
C SER A 254 -2.07 16.20 -25.93
N PRO A 255 -1.12 16.24 -26.86
CA PRO A 255 -0.01 15.30 -26.85
C PRO A 255 0.79 15.46 -25.56
N TRP A 256 1.29 14.36 -25.05
CA TRP A 256 2.04 14.30 -23.79
C TRP A 256 3.35 13.54 -23.94
N SER A 257 4.26 13.75 -23.05
CA SER A 257 5.55 13.04 -23.01
C SER A 257 5.82 12.46 -21.63
N LEU A 258 6.69 11.45 -21.56
CA LEU A 258 7.14 10.88 -20.28
C LEU A 258 7.73 11.96 -19.37
N GLN A 259 8.56 12.87 -19.94
CA GLN A 259 9.14 13.96 -19.19
C GLN A 259 8.08 14.95 -18.68
N GLY A 260 7.05 15.24 -19.46
CA GLY A 260 5.98 16.14 -19.07
C GLY A 260 5.10 15.56 -17.95
N MET A 261 4.82 14.25 -18.00
CA MET A 261 4.00 13.55 -17.01
C MET A 261 4.78 13.23 -15.72
N LEU A 262 5.98 12.65 -15.87
CA LEU A 262 6.76 12.10 -14.77
C LEU A 262 7.87 13.03 -14.29
N GLY A 263 8.10 14.15 -14.99
CA GLY A 263 9.07 15.18 -14.58
C GLY A 263 10.53 14.85 -14.90
N SER A 264 10.81 13.71 -15.55
CA SER A 264 12.16 13.30 -15.96
C SER A 264 12.09 12.46 -17.24
N SER A 265 13.22 12.33 -17.91
CA SER A 265 13.44 11.41 -19.03
C SER A 265 14.28 10.21 -18.57
N ILE A 266 14.28 9.15 -19.36
CA ILE A 266 15.12 7.97 -19.11
C ILE A 266 16.59 8.35 -19.29
N LYS A 267 17.40 8.15 -18.25
CA LYS A 267 18.83 8.49 -18.23
C LYS A 267 19.70 7.24 -18.32
N GLY A 268 20.07 6.85 -19.54
CA GLY A 268 20.92 5.69 -19.78
C GLY A 268 20.26 4.36 -19.40
N VAL A 269 21.00 3.29 -19.56
CA VAL A 269 20.57 1.92 -19.23
C VAL A 269 21.09 1.55 -17.85
N CYS A 270 20.30 0.80 -17.08
CA CYS A 270 20.74 0.22 -15.82
C CYS A 270 21.66 -0.97 -16.09
N GLY A 271 22.95 -0.87 -15.72
CA GLY A 271 23.96 -1.90 -16.03
C GLY A 271 23.63 -3.31 -15.53
N PRO A 272 23.10 -3.50 -14.32
CA PRO A 272 22.65 -4.81 -13.83
C PRO A 272 21.37 -5.36 -14.49
N ALA A 273 20.63 -4.54 -15.26
CA ALA A 273 19.37 -4.99 -15.84
C ALA A 273 19.61 -5.96 -17.00
N THR A 274 19.03 -7.14 -16.90
CA THR A 274 19.01 -8.15 -17.97
C THR A 274 18.03 -7.75 -19.07
N SER A 275 16.89 -7.17 -18.68
CA SER A 275 15.93 -6.56 -19.60
C SER A 275 15.37 -5.26 -19.05
N SER A 276 15.11 -4.30 -19.94
CA SER A 276 14.53 -3.01 -19.63
C SER A 276 13.58 -2.61 -20.74
N GLN A 277 12.27 -2.70 -20.49
CA GLN A 277 11.25 -2.60 -21.51
C GLN A 277 10.12 -1.65 -21.12
N VAL A 278 9.55 -0.97 -22.11
CA VAL A 278 8.37 -0.12 -21.97
C VAL A 278 7.26 -0.66 -22.85
N PHE A 279 6.14 -1.01 -22.23
CA PHE A 279 4.96 -1.56 -22.89
C PHE A 279 3.88 -0.51 -23.01
N LEU A 280 3.39 -0.28 -24.22
CA LEU A 280 2.18 0.48 -24.45
C LEU A 280 1.00 -0.49 -24.54
N LEU A 281 0.06 -0.36 -23.60
CA LEU A 281 -1.13 -1.18 -23.58
C LEU A 281 -2.28 -0.43 -24.26
N SER A 282 -2.89 -1.03 -25.28
CA SER A 282 -4.12 -0.53 -25.86
C SER A 282 -5.31 -1.09 -25.09
N SER A 283 -6.32 -0.26 -24.86
CA SER A 283 -7.65 -0.76 -24.52
C SER A 283 -8.44 -0.93 -25.82
N PRO A 284 -9.32 -1.94 -25.97
CA PRO A 284 -10.16 -2.05 -27.17
C PRO A 284 -11.07 -0.87 -27.40
N MET A 285 -11.10 0.04 -26.44
CA MET A 285 -12.01 1.18 -26.41
C MET A 285 -11.27 2.52 -26.38
N THR A 286 -9.98 2.53 -26.14
CA THR A 286 -9.14 3.71 -26.26
C THR A 286 -8.36 3.62 -27.55
N ALA A 287 -8.32 4.66 -28.24
CA ALA A 287 -7.63 4.86 -29.46
C ALA A 287 -6.14 4.54 -29.41
N THR A 288 -5.61 4.21 -30.55
CA THR A 288 -4.20 3.99 -30.78
C THR A 288 -3.37 5.19 -30.33
N ILE A 289 -2.40 4.94 -29.46
CA ILE A 289 -1.37 5.93 -29.14
C ILE A 289 -0.42 5.95 -30.34
N GLN A 290 -0.32 7.09 -31.00
CA GLN A 290 0.73 7.30 -32.00
C GLN A 290 1.99 7.77 -31.30
N VAL A 291 3.10 7.13 -31.55
CA VAL A 291 4.41 7.50 -30.98
C VAL A 291 5.29 7.98 -32.14
N ASP A 292 5.74 9.21 -32.05
CA ASP A 292 6.69 9.78 -33.01
C ASP A 292 8.12 9.25 -32.75
N THR A 293 8.29 7.93 -32.90
CA THR A 293 9.61 7.27 -32.83
C THR A 293 9.74 6.31 -33.99
N PRO A 294 10.97 5.99 -34.46
CA PRO A 294 11.17 4.99 -35.48
C PRO A 294 10.53 3.66 -35.06
N SER A 295 9.96 2.96 -36.04
CA SER A 295 9.08 1.80 -35.91
C SER A 295 9.51 0.85 -34.79
N PRO A 296 8.60 0.54 -33.86
CA PRO A 296 8.83 -0.50 -32.86
C PRO A 296 9.01 -1.84 -33.57
N ASP A 297 9.79 -2.74 -32.98
CA ASP A 297 9.74 -4.13 -33.37
C ASP A 297 8.29 -4.59 -33.27
N ALA A 298 7.66 -4.78 -34.41
CA ALA A 298 6.27 -5.16 -34.50
C ALA A 298 6.13 -6.61 -34.05
N TYR A 299 6.00 -6.85 -32.78
CA TYR A 299 5.52 -8.12 -32.27
C TYR A 299 4.02 -8.21 -32.58
N ASN A 300 3.68 -9.04 -33.54
CA ASN A 300 2.32 -9.52 -33.78
C ASN A 300 1.90 -10.44 -32.61
N ILE A 301 1.66 -9.85 -31.45
CA ILE A 301 1.11 -10.56 -30.29
C ILE A 301 -0.41 -10.41 -30.40
N THR A 302 -1.03 -11.38 -31.06
CA THR A 302 -2.47 -11.39 -31.38
C THR A 302 -3.39 -11.50 -30.16
N ASP A 303 -2.87 -11.88 -28.98
CA ASP A 303 -3.68 -12.11 -27.78
C ASP A 303 -3.50 -11.06 -26.68
N LEU A 304 -2.44 -10.29 -26.70
CA LEU A 304 -2.22 -9.15 -25.84
C LEU A 304 -2.58 -7.88 -26.58
N ARG A 305 -3.29 -7.04 -25.90
CA ARG A 305 -3.52 -5.69 -26.35
C ARG A 305 -2.29 -4.80 -26.07
N VAL A 306 -1.12 -5.35 -26.34
CA VAL A 306 0.13 -4.60 -26.37
C VAL A 306 0.24 -3.96 -27.73
N GLN A 307 0.15 -2.65 -27.74
CA GLN A 307 0.25 -1.87 -28.98
C GLN A 307 1.68 -1.76 -29.46
N ALA A 308 2.62 -1.62 -28.51
CA ALA A 308 4.05 -1.49 -28.82
C ALA A 308 4.91 -1.85 -27.62
N VAL A 309 6.11 -2.38 -27.90
CA VAL A 309 7.16 -2.65 -26.92
C VAL A 309 8.42 -1.91 -27.37
N TYR A 310 9.02 -1.16 -26.46
CA TYR A 310 10.25 -0.40 -26.68
C TYR A 310 11.32 -0.86 -25.71
N ALA A 311 12.53 -1.11 -26.20
CA ALA A 311 13.67 -1.17 -25.30
C ALA A 311 13.94 0.20 -24.68
N SER A 312 14.28 0.25 -23.40
CA SER A 312 14.55 1.55 -22.73
C SER A 312 15.70 2.31 -23.40
N SER A 313 16.67 1.59 -23.98
CA SER A 313 17.79 2.15 -24.75
C SER A 313 17.35 2.97 -25.97
N GLU A 314 16.28 2.56 -26.64
CA GLU A 314 15.73 3.25 -27.79
C GLU A 314 15.10 4.59 -27.39
N LEU A 315 14.39 4.59 -26.27
CA LEU A 315 13.78 5.81 -25.72
C LEU A 315 14.84 6.79 -25.17
N VAL A 316 15.97 6.30 -24.70
CA VAL A 316 17.13 7.15 -24.32
C VAL A 316 17.71 7.84 -25.54
N ASN A 317 17.90 7.11 -26.65
CA ASN A 317 18.48 7.65 -27.88
C ASN A 317 17.50 8.58 -28.61
N GLY A 318 16.20 8.30 -28.53
CA GLY A 318 15.13 9.15 -29.04
C GLY A 318 14.88 10.42 -28.23
N ALA A 319 15.51 10.58 -27.07
CA ALA A 319 15.31 11.74 -26.16
C ALA A 319 15.79 13.09 -26.73
N LYS A 320 16.53 13.10 -27.83
CA LYS A 320 16.78 14.33 -28.61
C LYS A 320 15.52 14.82 -29.34
N ASN A 321 14.59 13.94 -29.65
CA ASN A 321 13.26 14.27 -30.16
C ASN A 321 12.25 13.93 -29.06
N LYS A 322 11.54 14.92 -28.55
CA LYS A 322 10.45 14.79 -27.57
C LYS A 322 9.49 13.69 -28.04
N SER A 323 9.57 12.49 -27.45
CA SER A 323 8.62 11.43 -27.73
C SER A 323 7.24 11.90 -27.30
N LEU A 324 6.41 12.31 -28.23
CA LEU A 324 5.06 12.78 -27.99
C LEU A 324 4.09 11.61 -28.17
N PHE A 325 3.31 11.36 -27.15
CA PHE A 325 2.20 10.42 -27.21
C PHE A 325 0.95 11.21 -27.56
N THR A 326 0.33 10.90 -28.69
CA THR A 326 -0.88 11.57 -29.14
C THR A 326 -2.09 10.69 -28.85
N PRO A 327 -2.97 11.09 -27.90
CA PRO A 327 -4.16 10.33 -27.60
C PRO A 327 -5.17 10.46 -28.75
N SER A 328 -5.86 9.38 -29.07
CA SER A 328 -6.90 9.41 -30.06
C SER A 328 -8.21 10.07 -29.54
N ALA A 329 -9.02 10.50 -30.51
CA ALA A 329 -10.17 11.35 -30.28
C ALA A 329 -11.39 10.69 -29.60
N GLN A 330 -11.41 9.38 -29.37
CA GLN A 330 -12.58 8.70 -28.83
C GLN A 330 -12.32 8.19 -27.40
N MET A 331 -12.80 8.94 -26.41
CA MET A 331 -12.88 8.48 -25.04
C MET A 331 -14.17 7.73 -24.82
N ARG A 332 -14.07 6.45 -24.50
CA ARG A 332 -15.20 5.65 -24.06
C ARG A 332 -15.00 5.23 -22.60
N GLN A 333 -16.13 5.04 -21.92
CA GLN A 333 -16.12 4.39 -20.60
C GLN A 333 -15.69 2.92 -20.74
N PRO A 334 -15.12 2.31 -19.71
CA PRO A 334 -14.76 0.89 -19.72
C PRO A 334 -15.97 0.03 -20.10
N SER A 335 -15.75 -0.95 -20.96
CA SER A 335 -16.79 -1.92 -21.27
C SER A 335 -17.00 -2.89 -20.10
N SER A 336 -18.09 -3.63 -20.12
CA SER A 336 -18.34 -4.68 -19.11
C SER A 336 -17.24 -5.72 -19.02
N SER A 337 -16.48 -5.94 -20.10
CA SER A 337 -15.34 -6.84 -20.14
C SER A 337 -14.07 -6.28 -19.46
N ASP A 338 -13.97 -4.95 -19.34
CA ASP A 338 -12.83 -4.30 -18.68
C ASP A 338 -13.02 -4.18 -17.16
N LEU A 339 -14.21 -4.50 -16.66
CA LEU A 339 -14.52 -4.49 -15.23
C LEU A 339 -14.06 -5.78 -14.53
N PRO A 340 -13.76 -5.75 -13.22
CA PRO A 340 -13.42 -6.96 -12.48
C PRO A 340 -14.62 -7.93 -12.43
N LEU A 341 -14.33 -9.24 -12.42
CA LEU A 341 -15.35 -10.30 -12.35
C LEU A 341 -16.20 -10.19 -11.10
N VAL A 342 -15.59 -9.81 -10.00
CA VAL A 342 -16.28 -9.52 -8.74
C VAL A 342 -16.00 -8.08 -8.37
N SER A 343 -17.02 -7.33 -8.02
CA SER A 343 -16.87 -6.02 -7.39
C SER A 343 -17.39 -6.05 -5.98
N VAL A 344 -16.79 -5.24 -5.10
CA VAL A 344 -17.17 -5.12 -3.70
C VAL A 344 -17.30 -3.65 -3.32
N SER A 345 -18.42 -3.30 -2.69
CA SER A 345 -18.66 -1.98 -2.11
C SER A 345 -19.04 -2.17 -0.64
N LYS A 346 -18.39 -1.43 0.25
CA LYS A 346 -18.64 -1.47 1.70
C LYS A 346 -19.07 -0.09 2.17
N TYR A 347 -20.14 0.00 2.95
CA TYR A 347 -20.67 1.26 3.43
C TYR A 347 -21.34 1.12 4.81
N LEU A 348 -21.42 2.25 5.49
CA LEU A 348 -22.08 2.39 6.78
C LEU A 348 -23.59 2.48 6.58
N ILE A 349 -24.34 1.81 7.44
CA ILE A 349 -25.81 1.92 7.50
C ILE A 349 -26.24 2.38 8.89
N GLY A 350 -27.29 3.17 8.93
CA GLY A 350 -27.81 3.77 10.17
C GLY A 350 -27.16 5.11 10.52
N SER A 351 -27.89 5.93 11.24
CA SER A 351 -27.51 7.29 11.60
C SER A 351 -27.26 7.49 13.10
N GLY A 352 -27.31 6.42 13.89
CA GLY A 352 -27.15 6.49 15.35
C GLY A 352 -25.72 6.80 15.78
N THR A 353 -25.56 7.48 16.90
CA THR A 353 -24.26 7.73 17.54
C THR A 353 -23.75 6.54 18.36
N ALA A 354 -24.65 5.73 18.93
CA ALA A 354 -24.31 4.56 19.73
C ALA A 354 -24.22 3.30 18.91
N ASP A 355 -25.20 3.04 18.03
CA ASP A 355 -25.29 1.87 17.18
C ASP A 355 -25.07 2.24 15.71
N GLY A 356 -24.57 1.30 14.96
CA GLY A 356 -24.37 1.40 13.51
C GLY A 356 -24.46 0.03 12.86
N GLY A 357 -24.34 0.00 11.57
CA GLY A 357 -24.24 -1.25 10.82
C GLY A 357 -23.31 -1.09 9.64
N ILE A 358 -22.78 -2.19 9.18
CA ILE A 358 -22.01 -2.29 7.94
C ILE A 358 -22.82 -3.12 6.96
N ARG A 359 -22.78 -2.69 5.70
CA ARG A 359 -23.27 -3.49 4.59
C ARG A 359 -22.19 -3.55 3.51
N ALA A 360 -21.86 -4.75 3.09
CA ALA A 360 -21.02 -5.00 1.93
C ALA A 360 -21.91 -5.57 0.81
N LEU A 361 -21.75 -5.02 -0.38
CA LEU A 361 -22.41 -5.47 -1.61
C LEU A 361 -21.34 -6.10 -2.50
N LEU A 362 -21.50 -7.39 -2.82
CA LEU A 362 -20.66 -8.12 -3.75
C LEU A 362 -21.47 -8.40 -5.02
N THR A 363 -20.88 -8.16 -6.17
CA THR A 363 -21.53 -8.41 -7.47
C THR A 363 -20.67 -9.36 -8.28
N ASN A 364 -21.24 -10.51 -8.67
CA ASN A 364 -20.61 -11.43 -9.60
C ASN A 364 -21.00 -11.01 -11.03
N ARG A 365 -20.04 -10.57 -11.82
CA ARG A 365 -20.19 -10.22 -13.24
C ARG A 365 -19.83 -11.38 -14.17
N ALA A 366 -19.28 -12.47 -13.62
CA ALA A 366 -18.95 -13.64 -14.40
C ALA A 366 -20.21 -14.35 -14.91
N THR A 367 -20.06 -15.17 -15.95
CA THR A 367 -21.12 -16.02 -16.52
C THR A 367 -21.24 -17.36 -15.80
N PHE A 368 -20.42 -17.61 -14.78
CA PHE A 368 -20.37 -18.83 -13.98
C PHE A 368 -20.44 -18.51 -12.48
N PRO A 369 -20.86 -19.46 -11.63
CA PRO A 369 -20.90 -19.27 -10.19
C PRO A 369 -19.47 -19.18 -9.63
N LEU A 370 -19.27 -18.29 -8.65
CA LEU A 370 -17.98 -18.10 -8.00
C LEU A 370 -18.06 -18.39 -6.51
N HIS A 371 -17.09 -19.16 -6.02
CA HIS A 371 -16.81 -19.28 -4.59
C HIS A 371 -15.93 -18.10 -4.17
N VAL A 372 -16.48 -17.24 -3.35
CA VAL A 372 -15.86 -16.01 -2.91
C VAL A 372 -15.66 -16.06 -1.39
N VAL A 373 -14.47 -15.75 -0.93
CA VAL A 373 -14.19 -15.55 0.49
C VAL A 373 -14.25 -14.06 0.79
N TYR A 374 -15.23 -13.67 1.57
CA TYR A 374 -15.38 -12.31 2.10
C TYR A 374 -14.77 -12.25 3.49
N MET A 375 -13.76 -11.40 3.69
CA MET A 375 -13.13 -11.16 4.98
C MET A 375 -13.33 -9.71 5.39
N ASP A 376 -13.82 -9.49 6.61
CA ASP A 376 -13.98 -8.16 7.18
C ASP A 376 -13.32 -8.06 8.56
N PHE A 377 -12.87 -6.87 8.88
CA PHE A 377 -12.15 -6.56 10.11
C PHE A 377 -13.06 -5.88 11.11
N ILE A 378 -12.95 -6.31 12.36
CA ILE A 378 -13.76 -5.82 13.47
C ILE A 378 -12.81 -5.20 14.50
N PRO A 379 -12.49 -3.91 14.37
CA PRO A 379 -11.70 -3.22 15.38
C PRO A 379 -12.36 -3.32 16.76
N TRP A 380 -11.56 -3.34 17.80
CA TRP A 380 -12.05 -3.51 19.17
C TRP A 380 -13.03 -2.41 19.63
N TYR A 381 -12.99 -1.24 19.02
CA TYR A 381 -13.90 -0.13 19.30
C TYR A 381 -15.27 -0.26 18.59
N THR A 382 -15.45 -1.31 17.76
CA THR A 382 -16.73 -1.70 17.16
C THR A 382 -17.13 -3.07 17.68
N GLN A 383 -18.09 -3.12 18.60
CA GLN A 383 -18.64 -4.38 19.10
C GLN A 383 -19.69 -4.92 18.15
N VAL A 384 -19.32 -5.89 17.33
CA VAL A 384 -20.23 -6.50 16.34
C VAL A 384 -21.20 -7.46 17.03
N LEU A 385 -22.48 -7.34 16.68
CA LEU A 385 -23.55 -8.24 17.10
C LEU A 385 -23.71 -9.32 16.05
N PHE A 386 -22.99 -10.43 16.16
CA PHE A 386 -23.03 -11.55 15.19
C PHE A 386 -24.41 -12.16 15.00
N SER A 387 -25.31 -12.06 15.98
CA SER A 387 -26.71 -12.47 15.84
C SER A 387 -27.48 -11.68 14.77
N THR A 388 -26.96 -10.50 14.39
CA THR A 388 -27.56 -9.65 13.36
C THR A 388 -26.94 -9.84 11.98
N LEU A 389 -25.97 -10.76 11.86
CA LEU A 389 -25.33 -11.07 10.58
C LEU A 389 -26.37 -11.67 9.61
N LYS A 390 -26.53 -11.01 8.47
CA LYS A 390 -27.44 -11.43 7.40
C LYS A 390 -26.68 -11.50 6.09
N VAL A 391 -26.92 -12.57 5.37
CA VAL A 391 -26.48 -12.75 3.97
C VAL A 391 -27.73 -12.84 3.11
N GLU A 392 -27.83 -11.97 2.12
CA GLU A 392 -28.98 -11.91 1.23
C GLU A 392 -28.50 -11.88 -0.22
N VAL A 393 -29.14 -12.66 -1.08
CA VAL A 393 -28.85 -12.74 -2.51
C VAL A 393 -29.96 -12.07 -3.29
N ARG A 394 -29.59 -11.20 -4.22
CA ARG A 394 -30.53 -10.54 -5.13
C ARG A 394 -30.32 -11.03 -6.54
N SER A 395 -31.36 -11.59 -7.13
CA SER A 395 -31.34 -11.95 -8.55
C SER A 395 -31.49 -10.69 -9.42
N LYS A 396 -30.68 -10.60 -10.45
CA LYS A 396 -30.72 -9.50 -11.43
C LYS A 396 -32.06 -9.39 -12.14
N GLY A 397 -32.80 -10.52 -12.30
CA GLY A 397 -34.09 -10.55 -13.01
C GLY A 397 -35.31 -10.18 -12.15
N THR A 398 -35.35 -10.59 -10.87
CA THR A 398 -36.52 -10.40 -10.00
C THR A 398 -36.42 -9.21 -9.06
N GLY A 399 -35.23 -8.71 -8.84
CA GLY A 399 -34.96 -7.60 -7.93
C GLY A 399 -35.19 -7.89 -6.44
N ARG A 400 -35.67 -9.10 -6.08
CA ARG A 400 -35.94 -9.46 -4.69
C ARG A 400 -34.70 -9.95 -3.99
N TRP A 401 -34.54 -9.58 -2.71
CA TRP A 401 -33.53 -10.08 -1.80
C TRP A 401 -34.06 -11.35 -1.12
N ILE A 402 -33.29 -12.41 -1.19
CA ILE A 402 -33.61 -13.72 -0.58
C ILE A 402 -32.54 -14.01 0.45
N SER A 403 -32.95 -14.39 1.64
CA SER A 403 -32.01 -14.80 2.69
C SER A 403 -31.20 -16.02 2.23
N SER A 404 -29.92 -15.97 2.45
CA SER A 404 -28.96 -17.03 2.11
C SER A 404 -28.03 -17.28 3.28
N TYR A 405 -27.30 -18.37 3.23
CA TYR A 405 -26.32 -18.73 4.25
C TYR A 405 -24.93 -18.88 3.62
N PRO A 406 -23.86 -18.50 4.34
CA PRO A 406 -22.51 -18.78 3.88
C PRO A 406 -22.26 -20.30 3.85
N VAL A 407 -21.49 -20.76 2.87
CA VAL A 407 -21.06 -22.17 2.78
C VAL A 407 -20.19 -22.55 3.97
N LYS A 408 -19.31 -21.63 4.37
CA LYS A 408 -18.48 -21.73 5.59
C LYS A 408 -18.38 -20.37 6.23
N SER A 409 -18.27 -20.34 7.55
CA SER A 409 -18.05 -19.11 8.32
C SER A 409 -16.96 -19.32 9.36
N HIS A 410 -16.10 -18.34 9.50
CA HIS A 410 -15.10 -18.25 10.57
C HIS A 410 -15.23 -16.88 11.21
N LEU A 411 -15.68 -16.86 12.47
CA LEU A 411 -16.00 -15.63 13.20
C LEU A 411 -15.10 -15.56 14.44
N VAL A 412 -14.25 -14.55 14.47
CA VAL A 412 -13.37 -14.27 15.61
C VAL A 412 -13.80 -12.94 16.22
N PRO A 413 -14.44 -12.95 17.42
CA PRO A 413 -14.88 -11.71 18.06
C PRO A 413 -13.70 -10.86 18.48
N SER A 414 -13.88 -9.54 18.43
CA SER A 414 -12.93 -8.59 19.00
C SER A 414 -12.96 -8.64 20.53
N ILE A 415 -11.80 -8.38 21.15
CA ILE A 415 -11.69 -8.21 22.59
C ILE A 415 -11.25 -6.78 22.83
N SER A 416 -12.06 -6.04 23.60
CA SER A 416 -11.81 -4.62 23.88
C SER A 416 -10.36 -4.39 24.32
N ARG A 417 -9.65 -3.50 23.62
CA ARG A 417 -8.26 -3.06 23.86
C ARG A 417 -7.19 -4.16 23.80
N LYS A 418 -7.56 -5.39 23.45
CA LYS A 418 -6.64 -6.53 23.43
C LYS A 418 -6.45 -7.13 22.03
N ARG A 419 -7.54 -7.32 21.28
CA ARG A 419 -7.49 -8.04 20.01
C ARG A 419 -8.54 -7.52 19.04
N MET A 420 -8.12 -7.30 17.79
CA MET A 420 -9.02 -7.11 16.67
C MET A 420 -9.77 -8.42 16.38
N GLY A 421 -11.05 -8.30 16.09
CA GLY A 421 -11.83 -9.42 15.53
C GLY A 421 -11.78 -9.39 14.01
N HIS A 422 -12.18 -10.49 13.42
CA HIS A 422 -12.41 -10.61 11.98
C HIS A 422 -13.45 -11.66 11.69
N MET A 423 -14.06 -11.57 10.53
CA MET A 423 -14.93 -12.63 10.02
C MET A 423 -14.52 -13.01 8.61
N GLU A 424 -14.55 -14.29 8.33
CA GLU A 424 -14.39 -14.82 6.98
C GLU A 424 -15.61 -15.65 6.62
N LEU A 425 -16.24 -15.34 5.50
CA LEU A 425 -17.43 -15.99 4.99
C LEU A 425 -17.14 -16.52 3.59
N VAL A 426 -17.31 -17.82 3.40
CA VAL A 426 -17.26 -18.43 2.07
C VAL A 426 -18.66 -18.37 1.48
N LEU A 427 -18.82 -17.62 0.41
CA LEU A 427 -20.07 -17.35 -0.27
C LEU A 427 -20.05 -17.97 -1.66
N LEU A 428 -21.15 -18.59 -2.06
CA LEU A 428 -21.37 -18.99 -3.45
C LEU A 428 -22.24 -17.93 -4.11
N ILE A 429 -21.69 -17.23 -5.07
CA ILE A 429 -22.39 -16.17 -5.79
C ILE A 429 -22.75 -16.66 -7.20
N PRO A 430 -24.04 -16.86 -7.51
CA PRO A 430 -24.47 -17.25 -8.85
C PRO A 430 -24.09 -16.22 -9.91
N PRO A 431 -24.05 -16.58 -11.19
CA PRO A 431 -23.69 -15.67 -12.27
C PRO A 431 -24.67 -14.50 -12.37
N GLY A 432 -24.14 -13.28 -12.47
CA GLY A 432 -24.94 -12.06 -12.60
C GLY A 432 -25.74 -11.67 -11.34
N HIS A 433 -25.50 -12.31 -10.19
CA HIS A 433 -26.21 -12.00 -8.95
C HIS A 433 -25.41 -11.06 -8.06
N GLN A 434 -26.15 -10.40 -7.17
CA GLN A 434 -25.60 -9.57 -6.10
C GLN A 434 -25.82 -10.25 -4.75
N VAL A 435 -24.82 -10.19 -3.89
CA VAL A 435 -24.90 -10.68 -2.51
C VAL A 435 -24.60 -9.53 -1.56
N THR A 436 -25.44 -9.37 -0.54
CA THR A 436 -25.16 -8.45 0.55
C THR A 436 -24.80 -9.21 1.82
N VAL A 437 -23.77 -8.75 2.48
CA VAL A 437 -23.41 -9.14 3.84
C VAL A 437 -23.65 -7.92 4.73
N SER A 438 -24.53 -8.04 5.71
CA SER A 438 -24.85 -6.94 6.60
C SER A 438 -24.86 -7.39 8.05
N TYR A 439 -24.39 -6.53 8.93
CA TYR A 439 -24.35 -6.75 10.37
C TYR A 439 -24.40 -5.44 11.13
N LYS A 440 -24.88 -5.49 12.38
CA LYS A 440 -24.91 -4.34 13.28
C LYS A 440 -23.76 -4.39 14.26
N PHE A 441 -23.35 -3.21 14.69
CA PHE A 441 -22.32 -3.06 15.70
C PHE A 441 -22.70 -1.93 16.67
N ARG A 442 -22.17 -2.02 17.89
CA ARG A 442 -22.23 -0.97 18.91
C ARG A 442 -20.87 -0.29 19.03
N ARG A 443 -20.86 1.03 19.15
CA ARG A 443 -19.63 1.79 19.38
C ARG A 443 -19.24 1.69 20.84
N VAL A 444 -17.96 1.35 21.09
CA VAL A 444 -17.42 1.24 22.44
C VAL A 444 -17.00 2.62 22.92
N LEU A 445 -17.36 2.97 24.16
CA LEU A 445 -16.87 4.20 24.78
C LEU A 445 -15.34 4.15 24.93
N GLN A 446 -14.69 5.18 24.47
CA GLN A 446 -13.25 5.31 24.50
C GLN A 446 -12.82 6.21 25.65
N ARG A 447 -11.58 6.03 26.10
CA ARG A 447 -10.93 6.96 27.00
C ARG A 447 -10.46 8.19 26.21
N TRP A 448 -10.24 9.28 26.91
CA TRP A 448 -9.79 10.52 26.29
C TRP A 448 -8.42 10.39 25.57
N ASP A 449 -7.54 9.51 26.06
CA ASP A 449 -6.21 9.22 25.51
C ASP A 449 -6.23 8.24 24.33
N GLU A 450 -7.37 7.62 24.03
CA GLU A 450 -7.56 6.69 22.91
C GLU A 450 -8.03 7.38 21.63
N TYR A 451 -8.44 8.65 21.72
CA TYR A 451 -8.87 9.42 20.56
C TYR A 451 -7.66 9.86 19.73
N PRO A 452 -7.79 9.93 18.38
CA PRO A 452 -6.78 10.54 17.54
C PRO A 452 -6.65 12.05 17.86
N PRO A 453 -5.58 12.71 17.38
CA PRO A 453 -5.39 14.15 17.58
C PRO A 453 -6.58 15.00 17.19
N ASP A 454 -7.30 14.61 16.13
CA ASP A 454 -8.60 15.17 15.77
C ASP A 454 -9.70 14.13 16.00
N ALA A 455 -10.33 14.20 17.16
CA ALA A 455 -11.40 13.29 17.56
C ALA A 455 -12.66 13.41 16.67
N ASN A 456 -12.87 14.57 16.05
CA ASN A 456 -14.03 14.83 15.19
C ASN A 456 -13.85 14.21 13.80
N HIS A 457 -12.63 13.95 13.38
CA HIS A 457 -12.35 13.29 12.10
C HIS A 457 -12.90 11.86 12.05
N GLY A 458 -12.97 11.18 13.19
CA GLY A 458 -13.43 9.80 13.29
C GLY A 458 -12.33 8.76 13.00
N TYR A 459 -12.76 7.53 12.75
CA TYR A 459 -11.87 6.38 12.54
C TYR A 459 -12.12 5.72 11.19
N LEU A 460 -11.06 5.43 10.47
CA LEU A 460 -11.14 4.65 9.26
C LEU A 460 -11.20 3.15 9.59
N LEU A 461 -12.30 2.49 9.21
CA LEU A 461 -12.39 1.03 9.25
C LEU A 461 -11.59 0.43 8.09
N PRO A 462 -10.82 -0.64 8.34
CA PRO A 462 -10.08 -1.32 7.29
C PRO A 462 -10.98 -1.76 6.13
N ALA A 463 -10.42 -1.80 4.94
CA ALA A 463 -11.10 -2.32 3.76
C ALA A 463 -11.40 -3.81 3.94
N ALA A 464 -12.56 -4.26 3.49
CA ALA A 464 -12.85 -5.69 3.40
C ALA A 464 -12.03 -6.31 2.28
N VAL A 465 -11.54 -7.53 2.51
CA VAL A 465 -10.79 -8.32 1.53
C VAL A 465 -11.74 -9.34 0.92
N VAL A 466 -11.78 -9.39 -0.40
CA VAL A 466 -12.56 -10.36 -1.15
C VAL A 466 -11.62 -11.18 -2.01
N SER A 467 -11.58 -12.48 -1.80
CA SER A 467 -10.70 -13.37 -2.55
C SER A 467 -11.49 -14.47 -3.23
N TYR A 468 -11.07 -14.85 -4.40
CA TYR A 468 -11.64 -15.95 -5.17
C TYR A 468 -10.56 -16.62 -6.01
N GLN A 469 -10.80 -17.87 -6.37
CA GLN A 469 -9.89 -18.64 -7.20
C GLN A 469 -10.58 -18.98 -8.52
N LEU A 470 -9.87 -18.73 -9.62
CA LEU A 470 -10.26 -19.18 -10.95
C LEU A 470 -9.58 -20.51 -11.22
N THR A 471 -10.35 -21.57 -11.33
CA THR A 471 -9.83 -22.91 -11.64
C THR A 471 -9.71 -23.12 -13.15
N PRO A 472 -8.79 -23.96 -13.65
CA PRO A 472 -8.70 -24.27 -15.08
C PRO A 472 -10.04 -24.72 -15.71
N PRO A 473 -10.89 -25.58 -15.06
CA PRO A 473 -12.21 -25.90 -15.56
C PRO A 473 -13.14 -24.68 -15.73
N ASP A 474 -13.07 -23.71 -14.81
CA ASP A 474 -13.89 -22.50 -14.88
C ASP A 474 -13.47 -21.65 -16.08
N LEU A 475 -12.16 -21.56 -16.33
CA LEU A 475 -11.61 -20.89 -17.49
C LEU A 475 -11.98 -21.59 -18.81
N ASP A 476 -12.00 -22.92 -18.84
CA ASP A 476 -12.38 -23.70 -19.99
C ASP A 476 -13.90 -23.66 -20.26
N TYR A 477 -14.71 -23.67 -19.21
CA TYR A 477 -16.16 -23.45 -19.31
C TYR A 477 -16.43 -22.07 -19.92
N PHE A 478 -15.72 -21.08 -19.45
CA PHE A 478 -15.82 -19.72 -19.92
C PHE A 478 -15.40 -19.61 -21.41
N ARG A 479 -14.28 -20.22 -21.79
CA ARG A 479 -13.83 -20.27 -23.18
C ARG A 479 -14.84 -20.94 -24.12
N ARG A 480 -15.48 -22.01 -23.68
CA ARG A 480 -16.45 -22.77 -24.51
C ARG A 480 -17.76 -22.05 -24.71
N ASN A 481 -18.25 -21.35 -23.69
CA ASN A 481 -19.59 -20.75 -23.70
C ASN A 481 -19.62 -19.31 -24.19
N THR A 482 -18.49 -18.73 -24.56
CA THR A 482 -18.38 -17.36 -25.05
C THR A 482 -18.22 -17.35 -26.58
N PRO A 483 -19.01 -16.55 -27.34
CA PRO A 483 -18.86 -16.43 -28.78
C PRO A 483 -17.43 -16.06 -29.20
N ALA A 484 -16.97 -16.50 -30.37
CA ALA A 484 -15.60 -16.27 -30.83
C ALA A 484 -15.21 -14.77 -30.82
N SER A 485 -16.12 -13.88 -31.22
CA SER A 485 -15.95 -12.43 -31.17
C SER A 485 -15.91 -11.85 -29.76
N ALA A 486 -16.47 -12.57 -28.78
CA ALA A 486 -16.44 -12.19 -27.37
C ALA A 486 -15.41 -12.99 -26.56
N ARG A 487 -14.82 -14.06 -27.15
CA ARG A 487 -13.74 -14.84 -26.50
C ARG A 487 -12.45 -14.05 -26.36
N GLU A 488 -12.13 -13.20 -27.32
CA GLU A 488 -11.01 -12.25 -27.21
C GLU A 488 -11.26 -11.20 -26.13
N LEU A 489 -12.56 -10.88 -25.88
CA LEU A 489 -13.00 -9.92 -24.88
C LEU A 489 -13.23 -10.52 -23.49
N ALA A 490 -13.32 -11.84 -23.39
CA ALA A 490 -13.93 -12.52 -22.25
C ALA A 490 -12.95 -13.20 -21.31
N LEU A 491 -11.74 -13.53 -21.72
CA LEU A 491 -10.68 -13.71 -20.75
C LEU A 491 -10.49 -12.36 -20.03
N PRO A 492 -10.58 -12.34 -18.70
CA PRO A 492 -10.23 -11.13 -18.00
C PRO A 492 -8.88 -10.68 -18.55
N ASN A 493 -8.83 -9.48 -19.13
CA ASN A 493 -7.61 -8.99 -19.77
C ASN A 493 -6.39 -9.07 -18.85
N TRP A 494 -6.61 -8.94 -17.53
CA TRP A 494 -5.54 -9.10 -16.55
C TRP A 494 -5.06 -10.55 -16.42
N ALA A 495 -5.92 -11.56 -16.59
CA ALA A 495 -5.48 -12.96 -16.51
C ALA A 495 -4.71 -13.34 -17.77
N SER A 496 -5.12 -12.86 -18.95
CA SER A 496 -4.36 -13.03 -20.18
C SER A 496 -3.15 -12.10 -20.21
N THR A 497 -3.27 -10.83 -19.84
CA THR A 497 -2.16 -9.89 -19.74
C THR A 497 -1.19 -10.32 -18.65
N TYR A 498 -1.68 -10.75 -17.50
CA TYR A 498 -0.86 -11.24 -16.37
C TYR A 498 -0.22 -12.59 -16.71
N MET A 499 -0.98 -13.55 -17.24
CA MET A 499 -0.43 -14.84 -17.66
C MET A 499 0.56 -14.70 -18.83
N GLN A 500 0.32 -13.84 -19.78
CA GLN A 500 1.15 -13.66 -20.94
C GLN A 500 2.34 -12.76 -20.64
N TYR A 501 2.16 -11.73 -19.83
CA TYR A 501 3.24 -10.92 -19.30
C TYR A 501 4.26 -11.76 -18.51
N PHE A 502 3.81 -12.77 -17.77
CA PHE A 502 4.69 -13.73 -17.10
C PHE A 502 5.18 -14.85 -18.02
N GLN A 503 4.53 -15.15 -19.14
CA GLN A 503 5.01 -16.11 -20.12
C GLN A 503 6.08 -15.53 -21.05
N GLU A 504 5.97 -14.26 -21.39
CA GLU A 504 6.91 -13.58 -22.31
C GLU A 504 8.11 -12.97 -21.59
N SER A 505 7.97 -12.55 -20.34
CA SER A 505 9.14 -12.31 -19.53
C SER A 505 9.86 -13.66 -19.42
N SER A 506 11.03 -13.79 -20.05
CA SER A 506 11.88 -15.01 -20.13
C SER A 506 12.20 -15.69 -18.79
N LEU A 507 11.47 -15.36 -17.76
CA LEU A 507 11.61 -15.63 -16.37
C LEU A 507 10.49 -16.48 -15.79
N SER A 508 9.51 -16.87 -16.61
CA SER A 508 8.34 -17.61 -16.14
C SER A 508 8.59 -19.12 -16.04
N VAL A 509 9.51 -19.51 -15.20
CA VAL A 509 9.48 -20.86 -14.61
C VAL A 509 8.35 -20.98 -13.59
N HIS A 510 7.63 -19.90 -13.33
CA HIS A 510 6.56 -19.87 -12.35
C HIS A 510 5.20 -19.93 -13.02
N ARG A 511 4.44 -20.96 -12.61
CA ARG A 511 3.00 -20.96 -12.76
C ARG A 511 2.50 -19.67 -12.15
N PRO A 512 1.80 -18.77 -12.90
CA PRO A 512 1.11 -17.66 -12.30
C PRO A 512 0.28 -18.24 -11.16
N GLY A 513 0.38 -17.65 -9.98
CA GLY A 513 -0.23 -18.20 -8.77
C GLY A 513 -1.63 -18.66 -9.09
N ASP A 514 -2.01 -19.82 -8.70
CA ASP A 514 -3.21 -20.67 -8.95
C ASP A 514 -4.53 -19.97 -9.34
N GLY A 515 -4.52 -18.85 -10.06
CA GLY A 515 -5.70 -18.04 -10.38
C GLY A 515 -6.36 -17.41 -9.16
N PHE A 516 -5.61 -17.28 -8.05
CA PHE A 516 -6.12 -16.66 -6.82
C PHE A 516 -6.06 -15.15 -6.92
N VAL A 517 -7.23 -14.53 -6.84
CA VAL A 517 -7.43 -13.08 -6.98
C VAL A 517 -7.90 -12.49 -5.67
N ARG A 518 -7.35 -11.34 -5.29
CA ARG A 518 -7.84 -10.51 -4.19
C ARG A 518 -8.24 -9.16 -4.71
N ILE A 519 -9.35 -8.66 -4.19
CA ILE A 519 -9.84 -7.32 -4.39
C ILE A 519 -10.22 -6.72 -3.04
N TYR A 520 -10.28 -5.42 -2.96
CA TYR A 520 -10.53 -4.69 -1.71
C TYR A 520 -11.70 -3.73 -1.88
N SER A 521 -12.49 -3.60 -0.83
CA SER A 521 -13.49 -2.53 -0.76
C SER A 521 -12.82 -1.19 -0.46
N SER A 522 -13.57 -0.12 -0.60
CA SER A 522 -13.20 1.16 0.00
C SER A 522 -13.12 1.06 1.53
N VAL A 523 -12.31 1.91 2.14
CA VAL A 523 -12.31 2.13 3.59
C VAL A 523 -13.58 2.89 3.99
N VAL A 524 -14.06 2.67 5.20
CA VAL A 524 -15.29 3.31 5.71
C VAL A 524 -14.94 4.17 6.90
N LEU A 525 -15.34 5.44 6.86
CA LEU A 525 -15.18 6.37 7.97
C LEU A 525 -16.34 6.20 8.97
N ILE A 526 -16.02 6.00 10.23
CA ILE A 526 -17.00 6.01 11.33
C ILE A 526 -16.68 7.13 12.33
N THR A 527 -17.70 7.81 12.78
CA THR A 527 -17.62 8.76 13.89
C THR A 527 -17.85 8.05 15.20
N MET A 528 -17.11 8.42 16.22
CA MET A 528 -17.29 7.93 17.59
C MET A 528 -17.92 9.03 18.44
N PRO A 529 -18.67 8.69 19.51
CA PRO A 529 -19.12 9.69 20.46
C PRO A 529 -17.90 10.42 21.04
N THR A 530 -17.80 11.72 20.81
CA THR A 530 -16.69 12.54 21.32
C THR A 530 -17.07 13.13 22.66
N PRO A 531 -16.21 13.02 23.69
CA PRO A 531 -16.39 13.74 24.93
C PRO A 531 -16.07 15.23 24.74
N ASP A 532 -16.50 16.05 25.70
CA ASP A 532 -16.07 17.44 25.75
C ASP A 532 -14.61 17.52 26.20
N PHE A 533 -13.74 17.94 25.29
CA PHE A 533 -12.30 18.08 25.53
C PHE A 533 -11.91 19.47 26.07
N SER A 534 -12.84 20.40 26.25
CA SER A 534 -12.52 21.77 26.66
C SER A 534 -11.81 21.81 28.01
N MET A 535 -12.29 21.07 29.00
CA MET A 535 -11.69 21.00 30.33
C MET A 535 -10.28 20.37 30.32
N PRO A 536 -10.05 19.18 29.71
CA PRO A 536 -8.72 18.60 29.59
C PRO A 536 -7.73 19.50 28.86
N PHE A 537 -8.15 20.17 27.76
CA PHE A 537 -7.28 21.11 27.05
C PHE A 537 -6.89 22.32 27.91
N ASN A 538 -7.83 22.90 28.65
CA ASN A 538 -7.53 24.01 29.53
C ASN A 538 -6.54 23.61 30.64
N ALA A 539 -6.72 22.44 31.24
CA ALA A 539 -5.79 21.91 32.23
C ALA A 539 -4.39 21.68 31.62
N LEU A 540 -4.34 21.08 30.43
CA LEU A 540 -3.07 20.85 29.73
C LEU A 540 -2.38 22.16 29.36
N CYS A 541 -3.09 23.16 28.84
CA CYS A 541 -2.55 24.47 28.53
C CYS A 541 -1.96 25.16 29.78
N ILE A 542 -2.64 25.07 30.94
CA ILE A 542 -2.11 25.60 32.19
C ILE A 542 -0.84 24.88 32.61
N VAL A 543 -0.82 23.55 32.56
CA VAL A 543 0.35 22.74 32.90
C VAL A 543 1.51 23.04 31.97
N CYS A 544 1.30 23.07 30.66
CA CYS A 544 2.33 23.42 29.68
C CYS A 544 2.87 24.84 29.90
N SER A 545 2.01 25.80 30.21
CA SER A 545 2.42 27.16 30.51
C SER A 545 3.30 27.24 31.76
N VAL A 546 2.92 26.52 32.81
CA VAL A 546 3.70 26.44 34.07
C VAL A 546 5.06 25.77 33.81
N ILE A 547 5.08 24.64 33.06
CA ILE A 547 6.32 23.95 32.70
C ILE A 547 7.22 24.86 31.86
N ALA A 548 6.68 25.58 30.87
CA ALA A 548 7.44 26.49 30.03
C ALA A 548 8.09 27.62 30.85
N LEU A 549 7.37 28.19 31.78
CA LEU A 549 7.87 29.23 32.69
C LEU A 549 8.97 28.69 33.61
N LEU A 550 8.77 27.50 34.17
CA LEU A 550 9.75 26.85 35.03
C LEU A 550 10.99 26.39 34.24
N PHE A 551 10.79 25.79 33.06
CA PHE A 551 11.88 25.31 32.23
C PHE A 551 12.83 26.44 31.83
N GLY A 552 12.30 27.58 31.38
CA GLY A 552 13.12 28.74 31.02
C GLY A 552 13.97 29.24 32.20
N SER A 553 13.43 29.23 33.39
CA SER A 553 14.12 29.64 34.62
C SER A 553 15.19 28.61 35.03
N VAL A 554 14.85 27.33 35.00
CA VAL A 554 15.78 26.22 35.34
C VAL A 554 16.91 26.15 34.29
N HIS A 555 16.57 26.20 33.03
CA HIS A 555 17.56 26.20 31.96
C HIS A 555 18.55 27.36 32.05
N LYS A 556 18.08 28.56 32.40
CA LYS A 556 18.93 29.74 32.57
C LYS A 556 19.91 29.58 33.76
N VAL A 557 19.47 28.85 34.79
CA VAL A 557 20.32 28.58 35.97
C VAL A 557 21.29 27.43 35.72
N THR A 558 20.86 26.39 34.97
CA THR A 558 21.65 25.15 34.72
C THR A 558 22.59 25.27 33.53
N ALA A 559 22.18 25.94 32.45
CA ALA A 559 22.94 26.10 31.21
C ALA A 559 23.68 27.44 31.12
N GLY A 560 23.45 28.38 32.08
CA GLY A 560 24.20 29.63 32.16
C GLY A 560 25.68 29.34 32.46
N GLN A 561 26.59 29.90 31.66
CA GLN A 561 28.02 29.86 31.94
C GLN A 561 28.26 30.45 33.33
N ILE A 562 28.94 29.70 34.20
CA ILE A 562 29.40 30.15 35.50
C ILE A 562 30.56 31.13 35.23
N GLU A 563 30.27 32.39 35.08
CA GLU A 563 31.32 33.42 35.14
C GLU A 563 31.74 33.54 36.61
N ALA A 564 32.97 33.24 36.86
CA ALA A 564 33.59 33.50 38.16
C ALA A 564 33.65 35.03 38.40
N ARG A 565 32.69 35.56 39.16
CA ARG A 565 32.82 36.92 39.65
C ARG A 565 33.70 36.99 40.87
N PRO A 566 34.58 37.98 40.97
CA PRO A 566 35.34 38.18 42.19
C PRO A 566 34.40 38.40 43.38
N ALA A 567 34.77 37.85 44.51
CA ALA A 567 33.97 37.86 45.73
C ALA A 567 33.71 39.30 46.22
N GLU A 568 32.50 39.79 45.96
CA GLU A 568 31.97 40.93 46.70
C GLU A 568 30.93 40.44 47.73
N GLU A 569 31.10 40.89 48.93
CA GLU A 569 30.30 40.56 50.13
C GLU A 569 28.82 40.83 49.93
N GLY A 570 27.99 39.83 50.25
CA GLY A 570 26.55 40.06 50.34
C GLY A 570 25.70 38.84 50.22
N GLY A 571 25.05 38.47 51.30
CA GLY A 571 24.15 37.41 51.63
C GLY A 571 23.32 36.68 50.53
N PRO A 572 22.81 35.50 50.80
CA PRO A 572 22.33 34.55 49.78
C PRO A 572 21.22 35.12 48.92
N LYS A 573 21.52 35.23 47.64
CA LYS A 573 20.64 35.80 46.57
C LYS A 573 19.29 35.07 46.47
N LEU A 574 19.20 33.84 46.95
CA LEU A 574 17.95 33.06 46.99
C LEU A 574 16.91 33.70 47.91
N LEU A 575 17.32 34.29 49.03
CA LEU A 575 16.42 34.96 49.95
C LEU A 575 15.84 36.27 49.38
N ARG A 576 16.63 36.96 48.53
CA ARG A 576 16.17 38.18 47.82
C ARG A 576 15.20 37.87 46.71
N LEU A 577 15.40 36.73 45.99
CA LEU A 577 14.50 36.27 44.93
C LEU A 577 13.15 35.84 45.56
N PHE A 578 13.19 35.08 46.64
CA PHE A 578 11.99 34.70 47.37
C PHE A 578 11.22 35.92 47.93
N ARG A 579 11.92 36.91 48.49
CA ARG A 579 11.29 38.16 48.91
C ARG A 579 10.67 38.95 47.76
N LYS A 580 11.32 38.99 46.57
CA LYS A 580 10.78 39.64 45.36
C LYS A 580 9.56 38.91 44.82
N ILE A 581 9.56 37.58 44.83
CA ILE A 581 8.40 36.78 44.36
C ILE A 581 7.24 36.93 45.36
N VAL A 582 7.51 36.83 46.65
CA VAL A 582 6.49 37.03 47.70
C VAL A 582 5.95 38.47 47.71
N SER A 583 6.79 39.48 47.48
CA SER A 583 6.32 40.87 47.35
C SER A 583 5.47 41.12 46.10
N ARG A 584 5.80 40.46 44.96
CA ARG A 584 4.96 40.55 43.75
C ARG A 584 3.64 39.79 43.90
N LEU A 585 3.64 38.63 44.56
CA LEU A 585 2.41 37.89 44.87
C LEU A 585 1.54 38.63 45.92
N ARG A 586 2.14 39.29 46.89
CA ARG A 586 1.40 40.15 47.82
C ARG A 586 0.79 41.40 47.13
N GLY A 587 1.49 41.98 46.15
CA GLY A 587 0.97 43.08 45.33
C GLY A 587 -0.22 42.71 44.46
N LEU A 588 -0.27 41.44 44.02
CA LEU A 588 -1.40 40.91 43.24
C LEU A 588 -2.62 40.52 44.09
N LEU A 589 -2.41 40.22 45.38
CA LEU A 589 -3.47 39.81 46.29
C LEU A 589 -4.11 40.97 47.09
N CYS A 590 -3.49 42.17 47.07
CA CYS A 590 -3.97 43.35 47.78
C CYS A 590 -4.20 44.53 46.85
N GLN A 591 -4.95 44.33 45.77
CA GLN A 591 -5.42 45.43 44.93
C GLN A 591 -6.83 45.80 45.37
N GLU A 592 -6.94 46.49 46.54
CA GLU A 592 -8.10 47.31 46.87
C GLU A 592 -8.15 48.52 45.93
N ARG A 593 -9.31 48.74 45.33
CA ARG A 593 -9.58 49.83 44.39
C ARG A 593 -9.48 51.17 45.10
N PRO A 594 -8.75 52.18 44.59
CA PRO A 594 -8.94 53.54 45.03
C PRO A 594 -10.08 54.21 44.25
N ILE A 595 -10.91 54.87 45.03
CA ILE A 595 -12.02 55.76 44.66
C ILE A 595 -11.48 56.92 43.84
N ARG A 596 -12.07 57.19 42.69
CA ARG A 596 -11.80 58.37 41.82
C ARG A 596 -12.32 59.62 42.49
N THR A 597 -11.46 60.64 42.64
CA THR A 597 -11.82 62.05 42.67
C THR A 597 -11.34 62.77 41.45
N PRO A 598 -12.12 63.67 40.84
CA PRO A 598 -11.78 64.36 39.61
C PRO A 598 -10.97 65.64 39.80
N THR A 599 -9.91 65.90 39.07
CA THR A 599 -9.31 67.20 38.92
C THR A 599 -8.97 67.51 37.48
N VAL A 600 -9.64 68.46 36.99
CA VAL A 600 -9.48 69.64 36.17
C VAL A 600 -8.18 69.72 35.29
N LYS A 601 -8.46 70.09 34.03
CA LYS A 601 -7.57 70.42 32.90
C LYS A 601 -6.56 71.50 33.23
N GLU A 602 -5.39 71.39 32.62
CA GLU A 602 -4.72 72.53 32.04
C GLU A 602 -4.05 72.16 30.68
N GLN A 603 -4.40 72.99 29.68
CA GLN A 603 -3.78 73.06 28.36
C GLN A 603 -2.46 73.85 28.46
N LYS A 604 -1.46 73.46 27.65
CA LYS A 604 -0.55 74.38 26.90
C LYS A 604 0.20 73.57 25.87
N THR A 605 -0.10 73.84 24.67
CA THR A 605 0.64 74.48 23.54
C THR A 605 2.19 74.51 23.72
N ASP A 606 2.90 73.73 22.89
CA ASP A 606 3.61 74.13 21.67
C ASP A 606 3.96 72.90 20.83
#